data_0c60c8de53b429e314538a6cfe419070
#
_entry.id   0c60c8de53b429e314538a6cfe419070
#
_cell.length_a   1.000
_cell.length_b   1.000
_cell.length_c   1.000
_cell.angle_alpha   90.00
_cell.angle_beta   90.00
_cell.angle_gamma   90.00
#
_symmetry.space_group_name_H-M   'P 1'
#
loop_
_entity.id
_entity.type
_entity.pdbx_description
1 polymer ?
#
loop_
_entity_poly.entity_id
_entity_poly.type
_entity_poly.pdbx_seq_one_letter_code
_entity_poly.pdbx_strand_id
1 'polypeptide(L)'
;LTPPYLSLSVFLVLLNIPLFIIGFKRQGITFTIYSVYAVFIYSLGAFLITDVLPINVSVVSPLAGDDLLLCALFGGVISGVGSGLTIRFGGAIDGIEVMAVIFAKRIGITVGTFVMIYNVILYIICGIAIGSFILPLYSILTYGAALKTIDFIVEGINRAKAATIITDKAEPVCAALSETFGRGLTISNVKGYYSDSDKSMIYFVVNRFQISKMRDIVHSIDSSAFISITEVADVFGQGQQT
;
A
#
# COMPACT_ATOMS: atom_id res chain seq x y z
N LEU A 1 -26.23 -20.97 -2.47
CA LEU A 1 -26.55 -21.57 -1.15
C LEU A 1 -27.11 -20.54 -0.14
N THR A 2 -27.36 -19.30 -0.57
CA THR A 2 -28.06 -18.31 0.27
C THR A 2 -29.56 -18.56 0.18
N PRO A 3 -30.28 -18.55 1.32
CA PRO A 3 -31.73 -18.64 1.30
C PRO A 3 -32.34 -17.52 0.45
N PRO A 4 -33.42 -17.77 -0.31
CA PRO A 4 -33.97 -16.83 -1.27
C PRO A 4 -34.48 -15.51 -0.68
N TYR A 5 -34.54 -15.39 0.64
CA TYR A 5 -34.97 -14.20 1.39
C TYR A 5 -33.81 -13.38 1.96
N LEU A 6 -32.56 -13.79 1.80
CA LEU A 6 -31.38 -13.02 2.22
C LEU A 6 -30.63 -12.53 0.98
N SER A 7 -30.68 -11.22 0.74
CA SER A 7 -29.85 -10.64 -0.31
C SER A 7 -28.36 -10.82 0.06
N LEU A 8 -27.50 -10.94 -0.94
CA LEU A 8 -26.05 -11.05 -0.75
C LEU A 8 -25.52 -9.94 0.16
N SER A 9 -26.05 -8.73 0.01
CA SER A 9 -25.66 -7.56 0.80
C SER A 9 -25.95 -7.73 2.31
N VAL A 10 -27.11 -8.28 2.67
CA VAL A 10 -27.47 -8.55 4.07
C VAL A 10 -26.57 -9.64 4.67
N PHE A 11 -26.29 -10.68 3.89
CA PHE A 11 -25.40 -11.77 4.32
C PHE A 11 -23.95 -11.27 4.57
N LEU A 12 -23.45 -10.42 3.71
CA LEU A 12 -22.14 -9.80 3.87
C LEU A 12 -22.06 -8.95 5.14
N VAL A 13 -23.08 -8.14 5.42
CA VAL A 13 -23.12 -7.35 6.66
C VAL A 13 -23.12 -8.25 7.89
N LEU A 14 -23.97 -9.29 7.91
CA LEU A 14 -24.06 -10.21 9.05
C LEU A 14 -22.74 -10.95 9.32
N LEU A 15 -22.05 -11.42 8.29
CA LEU A 15 -20.75 -12.10 8.43
C LEU A 15 -19.64 -11.17 8.94
N ASN A 16 -19.73 -9.89 8.64
CA ASN A 16 -18.73 -8.92 9.08
C ASN A 16 -18.93 -8.43 10.52
N ILE A 17 -20.14 -8.58 11.11
CA ILE A 17 -20.41 -8.14 12.50
C ILE A 17 -19.41 -8.71 13.51
N PRO A 18 -19.13 -10.04 13.59
CA PRO A 18 -18.19 -10.57 14.55
C PRO A 18 -16.78 -10.00 14.40
N LEU A 19 -16.36 -9.75 13.14
CA LEU A 19 -15.04 -9.24 12.82
C LEU A 19 -14.91 -7.75 13.18
N PHE A 20 -15.99 -6.97 13.04
CA PHE A 20 -16.02 -5.58 13.53
C PHE A 20 -16.00 -5.50 15.07
N ILE A 21 -16.61 -6.46 15.77
CA ILE A 21 -16.50 -6.52 17.24
C ILE A 21 -15.04 -6.78 17.66
N ILE A 22 -14.33 -7.64 16.95
CA ILE A 22 -12.89 -7.90 17.20
C ILE A 22 -12.08 -6.63 16.84
N GLY A 23 -12.38 -5.99 15.72
CA GLY A 23 -11.77 -4.72 15.31
C GLY A 23 -11.92 -3.63 16.35
N PHE A 24 -13.13 -3.45 16.89
CA PHE A 24 -13.41 -2.51 17.97
C PHE A 24 -12.54 -2.75 19.21
N LYS A 25 -12.42 -4.00 19.65
CA LYS A 25 -11.62 -4.35 20.82
C LYS A 25 -10.11 -4.18 20.61
N ARG A 26 -9.61 -4.27 19.39
CA ARG A 26 -8.18 -4.27 19.06
C ARG A 26 -7.65 -2.95 18.50
N GLN A 27 -8.44 -2.25 17.69
CA GLN A 27 -8.07 -1.02 16.99
C GLN A 27 -8.79 0.23 17.53
N GLY A 28 -9.84 0.04 18.32
CA GLY A 28 -10.58 1.12 18.94
C GLY A 28 -11.78 1.63 18.13
N ILE A 29 -12.44 2.65 18.70
CA ILE A 29 -13.72 3.17 18.19
C ILE A 29 -13.59 3.86 16.83
N THR A 30 -12.53 4.63 16.61
CA THR A 30 -12.32 5.41 15.37
C THR A 30 -12.20 4.50 14.16
N PHE A 31 -11.38 3.43 14.27
CA PHE A 31 -11.25 2.40 13.23
C PHE A 31 -12.61 1.76 12.91
N THR A 32 -13.37 1.42 13.95
CA THR A 32 -14.67 0.75 13.78
C THR A 32 -15.69 1.66 13.09
N ILE A 33 -15.76 2.94 13.46
CA ILE A 33 -16.66 3.90 12.83
C ILE A 33 -16.33 4.05 11.34
N TYR A 34 -15.06 4.23 10.99
CA TYR A 34 -14.64 4.35 9.58
C TYR A 34 -14.92 3.08 8.78
N SER A 35 -14.70 1.92 9.38
CA SER A 35 -14.99 0.63 8.72
C SER A 35 -16.49 0.43 8.50
N VAL A 36 -17.32 0.70 9.50
CA VAL A 36 -18.79 0.60 9.36
C VAL A 36 -19.29 1.57 8.30
N TYR A 37 -18.78 2.81 8.29
CA TYR A 37 -19.11 3.79 7.26
C TYR A 37 -18.69 3.32 5.86
N ALA A 38 -17.48 2.80 5.71
CA ALA A 38 -16.98 2.29 4.43
C ALA A 38 -17.82 1.12 3.91
N VAL A 39 -18.17 0.15 4.77
CA VAL A 39 -19.05 -0.98 4.41
C VAL A 39 -20.44 -0.50 4.04
N PHE A 40 -20.98 0.48 4.75
CA PHE A 40 -22.28 1.05 4.42
C PHE A 40 -22.28 1.71 3.03
N ILE A 41 -21.30 2.55 2.73
CA ILE A 41 -21.16 3.19 1.41
C ILE A 41 -20.95 2.16 0.31
N TYR A 42 -20.09 1.16 0.56
CA TYR A 42 -19.87 0.07 -0.39
C TYR A 42 -21.17 -0.71 -0.68
N SER A 43 -21.89 -1.09 0.37
CA SER A 43 -23.17 -1.84 0.23
C SER A 43 -24.25 -1.00 -0.46
N LEU A 44 -24.31 0.30 -0.13
CA LEU A 44 -25.23 1.24 -0.79
C LEU A 44 -24.90 1.40 -2.28
N GLY A 45 -23.60 1.55 -2.60
CA GLY A 45 -23.14 1.65 -3.98
C GLY A 45 -23.46 0.37 -4.79
N ALA A 46 -23.19 -0.80 -4.19
CA ALA A 46 -23.53 -2.08 -4.80
C ALA A 46 -25.05 -2.18 -5.07
N PHE A 47 -25.88 -1.87 -4.08
CA PHE A 47 -27.34 -1.86 -4.22
C PHE A 47 -27.82 -0.90 -5.32
N LEU A 48 -27.27 0.31 -5.36
CA LEU A 48 -27.64 1.28 -6.40
C LEU A 48 -27.30 0.79 -7.81
N ILE A 49 -26.13 0.15 -7.98
CA ILE A 49 -25.68 -0.34 -9.29
C ILE A 49 -26.43 -1.58 -9.72
N THR A 50 -26.72 -2.51 -8.79
CA THR A 50 -27.32 -3.80 -9.14
C THR A 50 -28.86 -3.76 -9.20
N ASP A 51 -29.49 -2.99 -8.32
CA ASP A 51 -30.95 -3.07 -8.11
C ASP A 51 -31.71 -1.81 -8.54
N VAL A 52 -31.06 -0.63 -8.53
CA VAL A 52 -31.74 0.66 -8.78
C VAL A 52 -31.44 1.22 -10.17
N LEU A 53 -30.18 1.20 -10.59
CA LEU A 53 -29.79 1.74 -11.88
C LEU A 53 -30.01 0.69 -13.00
N PRO A 54 -30.54 1.08 -14.16
CA PRO A 54 -30.74 0.17 -15.29
C PRO A 54 -29.40 -0.14 -15.99
N ILE A 55 -28.33 -0.35 -15.22
CA ILE A 55 -27.02 -0.68 -15.74
C ILE A 55 -26.95 -2.19 -15.91
N ASN A 56 -26.87 -2.63 -17.16
CA ASN A 56 -26.71 -4.05 -17.44
C ASN A 56 -25.23 -4.44 -17.19
N VAL A 57 -24.90 -4.77 -15.93
CA VAL A 57 -23.55 -5.18 -15.52
C VAL A 57 -23.08 -6.49 -16.15
N SER A 58 -23.96 -7.21 -16.84
CA SER A 58 -23.60 -8.44 -17.57
C SER A 58 -23.08 -8.16 -18.99
N VAL A 59 -23.21 -6.93 -19.48
CA VAL A 59 -22.81 -6.54 -20.83
C VAL A 59 -21.54 -5.68 -20.76
N VAL A 60 -20.52 -6.18 -21.39
CA VAL A 60 -19.30 -5.49 -21.84
C VAL A 60 -18.77 -4.36 -20.93
N SER A 61 -17.64 -4.60 -20.28
CA SER A 61 -16.90 -3.54 -19.58
C SER A 61 -16.51 -2.41 -20.55
N PRO A 62 -16.79 -1.14 -20.22
CA PRO A 62 -16.38 -0.01 -21.07
C PRO A 62 -14.87 0.10 -21.30
N LEU A 63 -14.07 -0.48 -20.38
CA LEU A 63 -12.62 -0.42 -20.41
C LEU A 63 -11.97 -1.66 -21.03
N ALA A 64 -12.60 -2.82 -20.93
CA ALA A 64 -11.98 -4.10 -21.24
C ALA A 64 -12.78 -4.94 -22.27
N GLY A 65 -13.96 -4.49 -22.69
CA GLY A 65 -14.82 -5.26 -23.57
C GLY A 65 -15.13 -6.64 -22.97
N ASP A 66 -15.03 -7.69 -23.79
CA ASP A 66 -15.27 -9.08 -23.39
C ASP A 66 -13.99 -9.80 -22.88
N ASP A 67 -12.87 -9.09 -22.78
CA ASP A 67 -11.59 -9.67 -22.33
C ASP A 67 -11.58 -9.83 -20.80
N LEU A 68 -11.74 -11.07 -20.35
CA LEU A 68 -11.76 -11.41 -18.93
C LEU A 68 -10.44 -11.06 -18.21
N LEU A 69 -9.31 -11.12 -18.92
CA LEU A 69 -8.01 -10.76 -18.33
C LEU A 69 -7.93 -9.25 -18.05
N LEU A 70 -8.34 -8.44 -19.02
CA LEU A 70 -8.40 -6.99 -18.83
C LEU A 70 -9.42 -6.61 -17.76
N CYS A 71 -10.61 -7.25 -17.75
CA CYS A 71 -11.59 -7.05 -16.69
C CYS A 71 -11.02 -7.39 -15.30
N ALA A 72 -10.29 -8.49 -15.17
CA ALA A 72 -9.65 -8.90 -13.93
C ALA A 72 -8.61 -7.89 -13.46
N LEU A 73 -7.76 -7.40 -14.36
CA LEU A 73 -6.71 -6.44 -14.02
C LEU A 73 -7.28 -5.07 -13.64
N PHE A 74 -8.16 -4.49 -14.48
CA PHE A 74 -8.76 -3.18 -14.19
C PHE A 74 -9.68 -3.23 -12.97
N GLY A 75 -10.48 -4.29 -12.83
CA GLY A 75 -11.30 -4.51 -11.65
C GLY A 75 -10.46 -4.59 -10.37
N GLY A 76 -9.31 -5.28 -10.43
CA GLY A 76 -8.36 -5.35 -9.33
C GLY A 76 -7.77 -3.99 -8.97
N VAL A 77 -7.34 -3.20 -9.96
CA VAL A 77 -6.81 -1.85 -9.71
C VAL A 77 -7.87 -0.95 -9.07
N ILE A 78 -9.08 -0.90 -9.63
CA ILE A 78 -10.17 -0.04 -9.09
C ILE A 78 -10.54 -0.46 -7.66
N SER A 79 -10.71 -1.76 -7.42
CA SER A 79 -10.97 -2.30 -6.08
C SER A 79 -9.83 -1.98 -5.13
N GLY A 80 -8.58 -2.15 -5.58
CA GLY A 80 -7.38 -1.83 -4.81
C GLY A 80 -7.27 -0.36 -4.43
N VAL A 81 -7.73 0.57 -5.27
CA VAL A 81 -7.83 2.01 -4.93
C VAL A 81 -8.82 2.21 -3.78
N GLY A 82 -10.01 1.62 -3.86
CA GLY A 82 -11.03 1.74 -2.80
C GLY A 82 -10.54 1.18 -1.46
N SER A 83 -10.08 -0.06 -1.44
CA SER A 83 -9.53 -0.71 -0.24
C SER A 83 -8.30 0.02 0.30
N GLY A 84 -7.36 0.39 -0.58
CA GLY A 84 -6.15 1.10 -0.18
C GLY A 84 -6.42 2.45 0.48
N LEU A 85 -7.35 3.24 -0.05
CA LEU A 85 -7.77 4.50 0.56
C LEU A 85 -8.44 4.25 1.92
N THR A 86 -9.35 3.29 2.01
CA THR A 86 -10.04 2.98 3.26
C THR A 86 -9.05 2.57 4.35
N ILE A 87 -8.08 1.69 4.04
CA ILE A 87 -7.06 1.24 4.98
C ILE A 87 -6.14 2.40 5.38
N ARG A 88 -5.72 3.24 4.42
CA ARG A 88 -4.85 4.38 4.67
C ARG A 88 -5.47 5.40 5.63
N PHE A 89 -6.78 5.61 5.55
CA PHE A 89 -7.51 6.49 6.47
C PHE A 89 -7.99 5.79 7.75
N GLY A 90 -7.52 4.57 7.99
CA GLY A 90 -7.72 3.86 9.26
C GLY A 90 -9.05 3.12 9.36
N GLY A 91 -9.59 2.66 8.23
CA GLY A 91 -10.77 1.78 8.18
C GLY A 91 -10.46 0.45 7.48
N ALA A 92 -11.50 -0.36 7.27
CA ALA A 92 -11.49 -1.58 6.48
C ALA A 92 -12.86 -1.77 5.81
N ILE A 93 -12.89 -2.38 4.62
CA ILE A 93 -14.13 -2.61 3.87
C ILE A 93 -14.75 -3.98 4.24
N ASP A 94 -13.93 -4.93 4.61
CA ASP A 94 -14.38 -6.28 4.96
C ASP A 94 -13.68 -6.85 6.21
N GLY A 95 -14.18 -8.00 6.67
CA GLY A 95 -13.64 -8.63 7.86
C GLY A 95 -12.24 -9.20 7.70
N ILE A 96 -11.84 -9.58 6.49
CA ILE A 96 -10.47 -10.06 6.22
C ILE A 96 -9.48 -8.91 6.30
N GLU A 97 -9.84 -7.72 5.81
CA GLU A 97 -9.02 -6.52 5.99
C GLU A 97 -8.90 -6.14 7.47
N VAL A 98 -9.99 -6.25 8.25
CA VAL A 98 -9.92 -6.06 9.73
C VAL A 98 -8.91 -7.02 10.36
N MET A 99 -8.98 -8.29 10.00
CA MET A 99 -8.02 -9.29 10.49
C MET A 99 -6.60 -8.99 10.03
N ALA A 100 -6.44 -8.59 8.77
CA ALA A 100 -5.16 -8.23 8.21
C ALA A 100 -4.52 -7.02 8.92
N VAL A 101 -5.28 -5.96 9.20
CA VAL A 101 -4.80 -4.80 9.97
C VAL A 101 -4.32 -5.20 11.38
N ILE A 102 -5.01 -6.17 12.01
CA ILE A 102 -4.64 -6.65 13.35
C ILE A 102 -3.40 -7.54 13.33
N PHE A 103 -3.33 -8.49 12.40
CA PHE A 103 -2.32 -9.55 12.42
C PHE A 103 -1.08 -9.24 11.58
N ALA A 104 -1.20 -8.52 10.46
CA ALA A 104 -0.09 -8.22 9.57
C ALA A 104 1.07 -7.54 10.31
N LYS A 105 0.77 -6.55 11.14
CA LYS A 105 1.76 -5.86 12.00
C LYS A 105 2.49 -6.79 12.96
N ARG A 106 1.83 -7.85 13.44
CA ARG A 106 2.47 -8.82 14.37
C ARG A 106 3.41 -9.77 13.66
N ILE A 107 3.10 -10.09 12.40
CA ILE A 107 3.84 -11.04 11.58
C ILE A 107 4.94 -10.33 10.77
N GLY A 108 4.87 -8.98 10.67
CA GLY A 108 5.84 -8.17 9.90
C GLY A 108 5.61 -8.21 8.39
N ILE A 109 4.37 -8.39 7.94
CA ILE A 109 3.98 -8.36 6.53
C ILE A 109 3.01 -7.22 6.26
N THR A 110 2.80 -6.86 4.98
CA THR A 110 1.80 -5.86 4.62
C THR A 110 0.38 -6.39 4.76
N VAL A 111 -0.59 -5.49 4.95
CA VAL A 111 -2.03 -5.84 4.99
C VAL A 111 -2.43 -6.57 3.70
N GLY A 112 -2.02 -6.05 2.56
CA GLY A 112 -2.32 -6.66 1.26
C GLY A 112 -1.72 -8.05 1.12
N THR A 113 -0.49 -8.27 1.58
CA THR A 113 0.16 -9.59 1.56
C THR A 113 -0.60 -10.61 2.41
N PHE A 114 -1.07 -10.21 3.61
CA PHE A 114 -1.87 -11.08 4.47
C PHE A 114 -3.16 -11.53 3.76
N VAL A 115 -3.89 -10.56 3.18
CA VAL A 115 -5.15 -10.85 2.47
C VAL A 115 -4.89 -11.68 1.21
N MET A 116 -3.78 -11.44 0.50
CA MET A 116 -3.39 -12.26 -0.67
C MET A 116 -3.18 -13.73 -0.30
N ILE A 117 -2.44 -14.00 0.77
CA ILE A 117 -2.21 -15.39 1.23
C ILE A 117 -3.54 -16.07 1.55
N TYR A 118 -4.42 -15.38 2.29
CA TYR A 118 -5.74 -15.90 2.60
C TYR A 118 -6.55 -16.20 1.34
N ASN A 119 -6.61 -15.26 0.41
CA ASN A 119 -7.37 -15.40 -0.83
C ASN A 119 -6.84 -16.52 -1.72
N VAL A 120 -5.52 -16.69 -1.84
CA VAL A 120 -4.94 -17.80 -2.61
C VAL A 120 -5.38 -19.15 -2.04
N ILE A 121 -5.36 -19.31 -0.72
CA ILE A 121 -5.84 -20.54 -0.06
C ILE A 121 -7.32 -20.76 -0.38
N LEU A 122 -8.14 -19.71 -0.24
CA LEU A 122 -9.57 -19.77 -0.53
C LEU A 122 -9.84 -20.14 -1.98
N TYR A 123 -9.14 -19.52 -2.93
CA TYR A 123 -9.34 -19.77 -4.36
C TYR A 123 -8.91 -21.18 -4.77
N ILE A 124 -7.86 -21.74 -4.15
CA ILE A 124 -7.49 -23.14 -4.35
C ILE A 124 -8.61 -24.08 -3.89
N ILE A 125 -9.16 -23.84 -2.69
CA ILE A 125 -10.27 -24.63 -2.16
C ILE A 125 -11.50 -24.51 -3.09
N CYS A 126 -11.83 -23.30 -3.55
CA CYS A 126 -12.92 -23.08 -4.49
C CYS A 126 -12.68 -23.82 -5.84
N GLY A 127 -11.45 -23.79 -6.36
CA GLY A 127 -11.09 -24.51 -7.60
C GLY A 127 -11.31 -26.01 -7.50
N ILE A 128 -10.94 -26.60 -6.37
CA ILE A 128 -11.18 -28.02 -6.08
C ILE A 128 -12.68 -28.32 -5.97
N ALA A 129 -13.41 -27.46 -5.24
CA ALA A 129 -14.85 -27.66 -5.03
C ALA A 129 -15.68 -27.53 -6.31
N ILE A 130 -15.29 -26.62 -7.21
CA ILE A 130 -15.98 -26.37 -8.50
C ILE A 130 -15.51 -27.36 -9.59
N GLY A 131 -14.35 -27.98 -9.41
CA GLY A 131 -13.71 -28.83 -10.43
C GLY A 131 -13.11 -28.06 -11.61
N SER A 132 -12.89 -26.74 -11.45
CA SER A 132 -12.29 -25.85 -12.46
C SER A 132 -11.44 -24.78 -11.81
N PHE A 133 -10.25 -24.54 -12.34
CA PHE A 133 -9.33 -23.50 -11.85
C PHE A 133 -9.35 -22.20 -12.67
N ILE A 134 -10.13 -22.11 -13.74
CA ILE A 134 -10.16 -20.93 -14.62
C ILE A 134 -10.59 -19.68 -13.84
N LEU A 135 -11.75 -19.71 -13.16
CA LEU A 135 -12.24 -18.58 -12.38
C LEU A 135 -11.34 -18.25 -11.16
N PRO A 136 -10.89 -19.23 -10.37
CA PRO A 136 -9.89 -19.01 -9.32
C PRO A 136 -8.61 -18.33 -9.80
N LEU A 137 -8.07 -18.70 -10.97
CA LEU A 137 -6.88 -18.06 -11.54
C LEU A 137 -7.13 -16.59 -11.90
N TYR A 138 -8.26 -16.24 -12.51
CA TYR A 138 -8.63 -14.85 -12.74
C TYR A 138 -8.81 -14.08 -11.43
N SER A 139 -9.35 -14.71 -10.38
CA SER A 139 -9.48 -14.10 -9.06
C SER A 139 -8.12 -13.81 -8.42
N ILE A 140 -7.14 -14.71 -8.57
CA ILE A 140 -5.76 -14.49 -8.12
C ILE A 140 -5.13 -13.30 -8.87
N LEU A 141 -5.33 -13.20 -10.19
CA LEU A 141 -4.84 -12.08 -10.98
C LEU A 141 -5.48 -10.76 -10.56
N THR A 142 -6.81 -10.75 -10.39
CA THR A 142 -7.55 -9.58 -9.89
C THR A 142 -7.00 -9.10 -8.55
N TYR A 143 -6.84 -10.03 -7.59
CA TYR A 143 -6.35 -9.67 -6.29
C TYR A 143 -4.86 -9.31 -6.30
N GLY A 144 -4.06 -9.91 -7.17
CA GLY A 144 -2.65 -9.53 -7.38
C GLY A 144 -2.51 -8.08 -7.85
N ALA A 145 -3.38 -7.62 -8.76
CA ALA A 145 -3.45 -6.23 -9.18
C ALA A 145 -3.93 -5.31 -8.04
N ALA A 146 -4.97 -5.75 -7.30
CA ALA A 146 -5.47 -5.03 -6.13
C ALA A 146 -4.40 -4.89 -5.04
N LEU A 147 -3.67 -5.96 -4.71
CA LEU A 147 -2.57 -5.97 -3.74
C LEU A 147 -1.53 -4.88 -4.04
N LYS A 148 -1.04 -4.83 -5.28
CA LYS A 148 -0.04 -3.82 -5.67
C LYS A 148 -0.57 -2.41 -5.57
N THR A 149 -1.85 -2.22 -5.87
CA THR A 149 -2.51 -0.92 -5.75
C THR A 149 -2.73 -0.53 -4.28
N ILE A 150 -3.16 -1.47 -3.45
CA ILE A 150 -3.33 -1.27 -2.00
C ILE A 150 -1.99 -0.88 -1.37
N ASP A 151 -0.94 -1.66 -1.60
CA ASP A 151 0.39 -1.38 -1.04
C ASP A 151 0.90 -0.01 -1.48
N PHE A 152 0.72 0.35 -2.77
CA PHE A 152 1.10 1.66 -3.28
C PHE A 152 0.35 2.82 -2.61
N ILE A 153 -0.95 2.66 -2.33
CA ILE A 153 -1.77 3.70 -1.70
C ILE A 153 -1.53 3.77 -0.20
N VAL A 154 -1.48 2.63 0.48
CA VAL A 154 -1.30 2.56 1.95
C VAL A 154 0.08 3.05 2.35
N GLU A 155 1.12 2.58 1.67
CA GLU A 155 2.50 3.00 1.94
C GLU A 155 2.81 4.40 1.41
N GLY A 156 1.99 4.87 0.47
CA GLY A 156 2.08 6.21 -0.12
C GLY A 156 3.17 6.36 -1.16
N ILE A 157 3.02 7.42 -1.96
CA ILE A 157 3.97 7.81 -3.01
C ILE A 157 5.29 8.32 -2.39
N ASN A 158 5.24 8.83 -1.16
CA ASN A 158 6.33 9.50 -0.46
C ASN A 158 7.09 8.58 0.50
N ARG A 159 7.44 7.35 0.09
CA ARG A 159 8.34 6.53 0.89
C ARG A 159 9.64 7.30 1.14
N ALA A 160 9.96 7.51 2.41
CA ALA A 160 11.22 8.09 2.79
C ALA A 160 12.37 7.14 2.40
N LYS A 161 13.42 7.71 1.85
CA LYS A 161 14.66 7.02 1.53
C LYS A 161 15.77 7.68 2.32
N ALA A 162 16.61 6.92 2.99
CA ALA A 162 17.82 7.42 3.58
C ALA A 162 18.96 7.30 2.58
N ALA A 163 19.56 8.41 2.25
CA ALA A 163 20.79 8.47 1.49
C ALA A 163 21.97 8.58 2.48
N THR A 164 22.88 7.64 2.40
CA THR A 164 24.19 7.70 3.07
C THR A 164 25.21 8.10 2.02
N ILE A 165 25.79 9.29 2.17
CA ILE A 165 26.73 9.88 1.22
C ILE A 165 28.10 9.91 1.91
N ILE A 166 29.11 9.28 1.31
CA ILE A 166 30.49 9.31 1.80
C ILE A 166 31.30 10.18 0.85
N THR A 167 31.89 11.25 1.37
CA THR A 167 32.56 12.28 0.56
C THR A 167 33.72 12.93 1.33
N ASP A 168 34.68 13.45 0.60
CA ASP A 168 35.77 14.30 1.12
C ASP A 168 35.38 15.79 1.18
N LYS A 169 34.21 16.16 0.58
CA LYS A 169 33.69 17.52 0.45
C LYS A 169 32.35 17.71 1.20
N ALA A 170 32.32 17.36 2.47
CA ALA A 170 31.07 17.33 3.25
C ALA A 170 30.40 18.72 3.35
N GLU A 171 31.16 19.77 3.69
CA GLU A 171 30.58 21.11 3.90
C GLU A 171 29.87 21.67 2.64
N PRO A 172 30.50 21.71 1.44
CA PRO A 172 29.83 22.21 0.25
C PRO A 172 28.66 21.31 -0.16
N VAL A 173 28.74 19.99 0.02
CA VAL A 173 27.63 19.07 -0.26
C VAL A 173 26.46 19.35 0.67
N CYS A 174 26.70 19.48 1.97
CA CYS A 174 25.65 19.77 2.95
C CYS A 174 25.00 21.13 2.71
N ALA A 175 25.79 22.17 2.42
CA ALA A 175 25.28 23.50 2.10
C ALA A 175 24.32 23.46 0.90
N ALA A 176 24.74 22.85 -0.21
CA ALA A 176 23.94 22.75 -1.42
C ALA A 176 22.67 21.92 -1.25
N LEU A 177 22.75 20.80 -0.52
CA LEU A 177 21.58 19.96 -0.22
C LEU A 177 20.62 20.66 0.73
N SER A 178 21.13 21.31 1.78
CA SER A 178 20.29 22.06 2.74
C SER A 178 19.57 23.23 2.07
N GLU A 179 20.27 23.99 1.22
CA GLU A 179 19.67 25.09 0.46
C GLU A 179 18.61 24.61 -0.52
N THR A 180 18.88 23.50 -1.22
CA THR A 180 17.96 22.99 -2.25
C THR A 180 16.70 22.36 -1.67
N PHE A 181 16.83 21.62 -0.55
CA PHE A 181 15.74 20.80 -0.01
C PHE A 181 15.13 21.37 1.28
N GLY A 182 15.73 22.40 1.89
CA GLY A 182 15.23 23.02 3.12
C GLY A 182 15.18 22.08 4.32
N ARG A 183 16.08 21.07 4.36
CA ARG A 183 16.08 20.01 5.39
C ARG A 183 17.43 19.87 6.07
N GLY A 184 17.37 19.40 7.32
CA GLY A 184 18.57 19.08 8.08
C GLY A 184 19.29 17.84 7.54
N LEU A 185 20.61 17.83 7.70
CA LEU A 185 21.50 16.71 7.42
C LEU A 185 22.31 16.37 8.66
N THR A 186 22.71 15.11 8.77
CA THR A 186 23.60 14.67 9.87
C THR A 186 24.94 14.28 9.27
N ILE A 187 26.02 14.80 9.84
CA ILE A 187 27.41 14.50 9.43
C ILE A 187 28.06 13.66 10.51
N SER A 188 28.79 12.64 10.10
CA SER A 188 29.65 11.82 10.94
C SER A 188 31.00 11.66 10.29
N ASN A 189 32.07 11.78 11.06
CA ASN A 189 33.43 11.51 10.59
C ASN A 189 33.63 10.00 10.53
N VAL A 190 34.15 9.51 9.43
CA VAL A 190 34.40 8.09 9.16
C VAL A 190 35.80 7.91 8.55
N LYS A 191 36.40 6.76 8.74
CA LYS A 191 37.70 6.43 8.15
C LYS A 191 37.54 5.37 7.07
N GLY A 192 38.03 5.64 5.89
CA GLY A 192 38.08 4.65 4.80
C GLY A 192 39.15 3.59 5.14
N TYR A 193 38.73 2.36 5.38
CA TYR A 193 39.64 1.27 5.75
C TYR A 193 40.70 0.98 4.67
N TYR A 194 40.29 0.95 3.41
CA TYR A 194 41.17 0.65 2.29
C TYR A 194 42.09 1.84 1.92
N SER A 195 41.52 3.05 1.92
CA SER A 195 42.24 4.27 1.51
C SER A 195 43.04 4.89 2.66
N ASP A 196 42.85 4.42 3.90
CA ASP A 196 43.38 5.00 5.16
C ASP A 196 43.17 6.52 5.28
N SER A 197 42.14 7.05 4.57
CA SER A 197 41.80 8.47 4.53
C SER A 197 40.58 8.77 5.39
N ASP A 198 40.64 9.96 6.03
CA ASP A 198 39.49 10.50 6.77
C ASP A 198 38.43 10.99 5.74
N LYS A 199 37.20 10.59 5.94
CA LYS A 199 36.04 10.96 5.13
C LYS A 199 34.90 11.40 6.00
N SER A 200 33.89 12.01 5.39
CA SER A 200 32.68 12.34 6.09
C SER A 200 31.51 11.52 5.52
N MET A 201 30.69 11.01 6.42
CA MET A 201 29.42 10.35 6.09
C MET A 201 28.28 11.31 6.38
N ILE A 202 27.49 11.62 5.36
CA ILE A 202 26.31 12.47 5.45
C ILE A 202 25.09 11.55 5.40
N TYR A 203 24.23 11.64 6.42
CA TYR A 203 22.94 10.98 6.45
C TYR A 203 21.86 11.98 6.06
N PHE A 204 21.12 11.71 4.98
CA PHE A 204 20.12 12.60 4.44
C PHE A 204 18.87 11.85 4.06
N VAL A 205 17.70 12.31 4.53
CA VAL A 205 16.41 11.69 4.22
C VAL A 205 15.71 12.48 3.13
N VAL A 206 15.38 11.77 2.05
CA VAL A 206 14.71 12.32 0.87
C VAL A 206 13.50 11.48 0.49
N ASN A 207 12.61 12.00 -0.32
CA ASN A 207 11.58 11.19 -0.94
C ASN A 207 12.08 10.56 -2.25
N ARG A 208 11.34 9.59 -2.75
CA ARG A 208 11.68 8.84 -3.97
C ARG A 208 11.97 9.74 -5.18
N PHE A 209 11.24 10.84 -5.33
CA PHE A 209 11.36 11.75 -6.48
C PHE A 209 12.55 12.71 -6.37
N GLN A 210 13.06 12.89 -5.16
CA GLN A 210 14.18 13.79 -4.89
C GLN A 210 15.55 13.12 -5.09
N ILE A 211 15.60 11.79 -5.21
CA ILE A 211 16.83 11.02 -5.31
C ILE A 211 17.70 11.48 -6.50
N SER A 212 17.12 11.62 -7.69
CA SER A 212 17.88 12.02 -8.88
C SER A 212 18.49 13.42 -8.70
N LYS A 213 17.69 14.38 -8.24
CA LYS A 213 18.17 15.74 -7.99
C LYS A 213 19.26 15.78 -6.91
N MET A 214 19.08 15.04 -5.83
CA MET A 214 20.09 14.90 -4.76
C MET A 214 21.41 14.34 -5.31
N ARG A 215 21.34 13.23 -6.06
CA ARG A 215 22.53 12.60 -6.67
C ARG A 215 23.27 13.57 -7.60
N ASP A 216 22.53 14.28 -8.46
CA ASP A 216 23.12 15.20 -9.42
C ASP A 216 23.84 16.37 -8.72
N ILE A 217 23.27 16.90 -7.63
CA ILE A 217 23.92 17.91 -6.78
C ILE A 217 25.21 17.37 -6.16
N VAL A 218 25.15 16.19 -5.53
CA VAL A 218 26.32 15.59 -4.90
C VAL A 218 27.44 15.36 -5.92
N HIS A 219 27.14 14.74 -7.05
CA HIS A 219 28.15 14.45 -8.07
C HIS A 219 28.69 15.70 -8.79
N SER A 220 27.93 16.80 -8.85
CA SER A 220 28.45 18.09 -9.36
C SER A 220 29.54 18.69 -8.48
N ILE A 221 29.52 18.40 -7.16
CA ILE A 221 30.47 18.91 -6.18
C ILE A 221 31.60 17.92 -5.98
N ASP A 222 31.28 16.65 -5.85
CA ASP A 222 32.22 15.55 -5.67
C ASP A 222 31.82 14.35 -6.51
N SER A 223 32.46 14.21 -7.67
CA SER A 223 32.23 13.10 -8.60
C SER A 223 32.69 11.75 -8.05
N SER A 224 33.53 11.74 -7.00
CA SER A 224 34.02 10.53 -6.31
C SER A 224 33.17 10.12 -5.12
N ALA A 225 32.14 10.90 -4.77
CA ALA A 225 31.27 10.61 -3.64
C ALA A 225 30.54 9.27 -3.84
N PHE A 226 30.56 8.45 -2.76
CA PHE A 226 29.78 7.21 -2.75
C PHE A 226 28.41 7.46 -2.12
N ILE A 227 27.35 7.07 -2.83
CA ILE A 227 25.96 7.26 -2.40
C ILE A 227 25.29 5.90 -2.28
N SER A 228 24.86 5.54 -1.09
CA SER A 228 24.01 4.38 -0.82
C SER A 228 22.61 4.82 -0.42
N ILE A 229 21.59 4.17 -0.94
CA ILE A 229 20.18 4.52 -0.68
C ILE A 229 19.48 3.31 -0.09
N THR A 230 18.87 3.49 1.08
CA THR A 230 18.12 2.47 1.79
C THR A 230 16.67 2.89 1.99
N GLU A 231 15.77 1.92 2.07
CA GLU A 231 14.37 2.20 2.44
C GLU A 231 14.28 2.46 3.93
N VAL A 232 13.54 3.50 4.29
CA VAL A 232 13.22 3.80 5.69
C VAL A 232 11.75 3.50 5.89
N ALA A 233 11.45 2.69 6.91
CA ALA A 233 10.07 2.29 7.19
C ALA A 233 9.22 3.50 7.60
N ASP A 234 9.72 4.31 8.53
CA ASP A 234 9.05 5.53 9.02
C ASP A 234 10.10 6.57 9.45
N VAL A 235 9.74 7.84 9.33
CA VAL A 235 10.56 8.97 9.80
C VAL A 235 9.71 9.85 10.70
N PHE A 236 10.13 10.00 11.94
CA PHE A 236 9.49 10.88 12.91
C PHE A 236 10.45 12.03 13.28
N GLY A 237 10.02 13.27 13.14
CA GLY A 237 10.81 14.45 13.52
C GLY A 237 10.37 15.73 12.81
N GLN A 238 10.86 16.88 13.29
CA GLN A 238 10.51 18.22 12.79
C GLN A 238 11.13 18.58 11.42
N GLY A 239 11.72 17.66 10.70
CA GLY A 239 12.39 17.90 9.42
C GLY A 239 11.56 17.66 8.16
N GLN A 240 10.30 17.24 8.26
CA GLN A 240 9.38 17.09 7.15
C GLN A 240 8.35 18.22 7.18
N GLN A 241 8.67 19.37 6.65
CA GLN A 241 7.61 20.26 6.16
C GLN A 241 7.19 19.75 4.79
N THR A 242 5.91 19.41 4.73
CA THR A 242 5.13 18.95 3.57
C THR A 242 5.25 19.84 2.36
#